data_a6ad43aca01994e68d6e95cf48cee39c
#
_entry.id   a6ad43aca01994e68d6e95cf48cee39c
#
_cell.length_a   1.000
_cell.length_b   1.000
_cell.length_c   1.000
_cell.angle_alpha   90.00
_cell.angle_beta   90.00
_cell.angle_gamma   90.00
#
_symmetry.space_group_name_H-M   'P 1'
#
loop_
_entity.id
_entity.type
_entity.pdbx_description
1 polymer ?
#
loop_
_entity_poly.entity_id
_entity_poly.type
_entity_poly.pdbx_seq_one_letter_code
_entity_poly.pdbx_strand_id
1 'polypeptide(L)'
;DVDKDSWQISLDNVTEKISKEAVGIIGVHLYGFAFDVENISNFMKKNNMWMIEDSAQSHGAKINGRNTGTFGDIATYSFFPGKNLGAFGDAGAITTDDDDLATLCRKLADGGRLSKYEHEILGWNSRLDTIHAAVLDAKLTLLEEWNIERRKIAKIYDDTLSNIEQVTLPVKLKNTDPVYHIYPILVENRENFINYLKDEGVSTGIHYPIPLHLQKAFSYLGHKEGDFPNSEKICFNEVSLPIFPYMEEDDVYYVCEKIKQYFKKT
;
A
#
# COMPACT_ATOMS: atom_id res chain seq x y z
N ASP A 1 14.29 -5.63 -5.55
CA ASP A 1 13.27 -6.55 -5.03
C ASP A 1 12.79 -6.10 -3.65
N VAL A 2 11.73 -6.67 -3.13
CA VAL A 2 11.27 -6.43 -1.77
C VAL A 2 11.98 -7.36 -0.77
N ASP A 3 11.94 -7.00 0.52
CA ASP A 3 12.37 -7.89 1.59
C ASP A 3 11.43 -9.11 1.69
N LYS A 4 12.01 -10.29 1.86
CA LYS A 4 11.28 -11.58 1.82
C LYS A 4 10.32 -11.78 2.99
N ASP A 5 10.56 -11.11 4.12
CA ASP A 5 9.82 -11.31 5.36
C ASP A 5 8.76 -10.22 5.54
N SER A 6 9.12 -8.95 5.34
CA SER A 6 8.19 -7.81 5.49
C SER A 6 7.35 -7.53 4.24
N TRP A 7 7.77 -8.00 3.07
CA TRP A 7 7.20 -7.75 1.74
C TRP A 7 7.22 -6.26 1.34
N GLN A 8 8.05 -5.49 2.03
CA GLN A 8 8.26 -4.07 1.77
C GLN A 8 9.68 -3.86 1.25
N ILE A 9 9.96 -2.69 0.66
CA ILE A 9 11.34 -2.32 0.36
C ILE A 9 12.09 -2.02 1.65
N SER A 10 13.39 -2.35 1.69
CA SER A 10 14.30 -2.07 2.80
C SER A 10 15.50 -1.27 2.31
N LEU A 11 16.25 -0.66 3.25
CA LEU A 11 17.48 0.05 2.89
C LEU A 11 18.49 -0.87 2.21
N ASP A 12 18.60 -2.13 2.63
CA ASP A 12 19.51 -3.10 2.04
C ASP A 12 19.17 -3.36 0.57
N ASN A 13 17.88 -3.56 0.26
CA ASN A 13 17.41 -3.74 -1.12
C ASN A 13 17.72 -2.51 -2.00
N VAL A 14 17.53 -1.29 -1.45
CA VAL A 14 17.81 -0.04 -2.17
C VAL A 14 19.31 0.10 -2.43
N THR A 15 20.15 -0.10 -1.42
CA THR A 15 21.60 0.09 -1.54
C THR A 15 22.25 -0.93 -2.47
N GLU A 16 21.71 -2.14 -2.57
CA GLU A 16 22.17 -3.15 -3.52
C GLU A 16 21.94 -2.77 -4.98
N LYS A 17 20.86 -2.06 -5.27
CA LYS A 17 20.39 -1.78 -6.66
C LYS A 17 20.62 -0.35 -7.11
N ILE A 18 20.93 0.57 -6.18
CA ILE A 18 21.10 1.98 -6.54
C ILE A 18 22.31 2.16 -7.48
N SER A 19 22.07 2.82 -8.62
CA SER A 19 23.12 3.14 -9.58
C SER A 19 23.60 4.58 -9.42
N LYS A 20 24.73 4.92 -10.08
CA LYS A 20 25.22 6.31 -10.12
C LYS A 20 24.32 7.27 -10.88
N GLU A 21 23.40 6.75 -11.67
CA GLU A 21 22.42 7.50 -12.44
C GLU A 21 21.11 7.71 -11.67
N ALA A 22 20.94 7.03 -10.53
CA ALA A 22 19.76 7.18 -9.70
C ALA A 22 19.71 8.60 -9.10
N VAL A 23 18.58 9.25 -9.25
CA VAL A 23 18.32 10.61 -8.75
C VAL A 23 17.30 10.64 -7.62
N GLY A 24 16.60 9.54 -7.39
CA GLY A 24 15.57 9.45 -6.36
C GLY A 24 14.92 8.07 -6.29
N ILE A 25 13.97 7.93 -5.38
CA ILE A 25 13.20 6.72 -5.16
C ILE A 25 11.71 7.04 -5.01
N ILE A 26 10.86 6.13 -5.46
CA ILE A 26 9.44 6.09 -5.12
C ILE A 26 9.22 4.85 -4.26
N GLY A 27 8.94 5.05 -2.97
CA GLY A 27 8.67 3.99 -2.02
C GLY A 27 7.17 3.84 -1.74
N VAL A 28 6.67 2.61 -1.78
CA VAL A 28 5.24 2.32 -1.58
C VAL A 28 5.02 1.71 -0.20
N HIS A 29 4.11 2.28 0.58
CA HIS A 29 3.61 1.68 1.83
C HIS A 29 2.51 0.66 1.52
N LEU A 30 2.92 -0.49 0.96
CA LEU A 30 1.99 -1.48 0.40
C LEU A 30 1.15 -2.15 1.49
N TYR A 31 -0.11 -2.42 1.20
CA TYR A 31 -1.12 -3.05 2.09
C TYR A 31 -1.47 -2.23 3.34
N GLY A 32 -0.90 -1.03 3.51
CA GLY A 32 -1.05 -0.23 4.72
C GLY A 32 0.04 -0.48 5.77
N PHE A 33 1.14 -1.12 5.36
CA PHE A 33 2.35 -1.30 6.17
C PHE A 33 3.39 -0.24 5.79
N ALA A 34 4.06 0.33 6.77
CA ALA A 34 5.19 1.19 6.47
C ALA A 34 6.38 0.36 5.96
N PHE A 35 7.01 0.78 4.86
CA PHE A 35 8.33 0.29 4.51
C PHE A 35 9.41 0.92 5.41
N ASP A 36 10.68 0.56 5.23
CA ASP A 36 11.82 1.09 6.01
C ASP A 36 12.11 2.58 5.66
N VAL A 37 11.05 3.40 5.76
CA VAL A 37 10.99 4.77 5.23
C VAL A 37 11.98 5.69 5.92
N GLU A 38 12.20 5.54 7.22
CA GLU A 38 13.08 6.42 7.99
C GLU A 38 14.55 6.24 7.59
N ASN A 39 15.01 4.98 7.50
CA ASN A 39 16.38 4.67 7.08
C ASN A 39 16.60 5.03 5.61
N ILE A 40 15.64 4.74 4.74
CA ILE A 40 15.70 5.09 3.31
C ILE A 40 15.70 6.61 3.15
N SER A 41 14.83 7.37 3.83
CA SER A 41 14.82 8.84 3.77
C SER A 41 16.16 9.45 4.19
N ASN A 42 16.74 8.96 5.29
CA ASN A 42 18.04 9.42 5.75
C ASN A 42 19.15 9.12 4.73
N PHE A 43 19.12 7.94 4.11
CA PHE A 43 20.05 7.57 3.05
C PHE A 43 19.91 8.47 1.82
N MET A 44 18.67 8.73 1.36
CA MET A 44 18.41 9.58 0.18
C MET A 44 18.90 11.01 0.42
N LYS A 45 18.59 11.61 1.57
CA LYS A 45 19.05 12.95 1.96
C LYS A 45 20.57 13.04 2.01
N LYS A 46 21.26 12.03 2.58
CA LYS A 46 22.73 12.00 2.64
C LYS A 46 23.38 11.95 1.24
N ASN A 47 22.69 11.38 0.26
CA ASN A 47 23.18 11.23 -1.11
C ASN A 47 22.64 12.30 -2.07
N ASN A 48 21.94 13.34 -1.58
CA ASN A 48 21.29 14.37 -2.37
C ASN A 48 20.30 13.81 -3.42
N MET A 49 19.54 12.79 -3.03
CA MET A 49 18.50 12.16 -3.84
C MET A 49 17.14 12.47 -3.27
N TRP A 50 16.13 12.63 -4.13
CA TRP A 50 14.75 12.84 -3.70
C TRP A 50 14.06 11.52 -3.34
N MET A 51 13.00 11.64 -2.51
CA MET A 51 12.13 10.53 -2.16
C MET A 51 10.65 10.92 -2.27
N ILE A 52 9.90 10.11 -2.99
CA ILE A 52 8.42 10.18 -3.01
C ILE A 52 7.89 8.99 -2.21
N GLU A 53 6.97 9.26 -1.27
CA GLU A 53 6.20 8.23 -0.59
C GLU A 53 4.88 8.00 -1.33
N ASP A 54 4.62 6.78 -1.79
CA ASP A 54 3.29 6.38 -2.20
C ASP A 54 2.52 5.87 -0.98
N SER A 55 1.71 6.76 -0.42
CA SER A 55 0.86 6.51 0.75
C SER A 55 -0.58 6.16 0.37
N ALA A 56 -0.82 5.72 -0.88
CA ALA A 56 -2.16 5.39 -1.39
C ALA A 56 -2.88 4.28 -0.60
N GLN A 57 -2.17 3.50 0.19
CA GLN A 57 -2.72 2.43 1.03
C GLN A 57 -2.44 2.62 2.53
N SER A 58 -1.82 3.72 2.95
CA SER A 58 -1.31 3.87 4.32
C SER A 58 -1.88 5.07 5.09
N HIS A 59 -3.12 5.47 4.81
CA HIS A 59 -3.79 6.59 5.48
C HIS A 59 -3.82 6.42 7.00
N GLY A 60 -2.98 7.17 7.71
CA GLY A 60 -2.85 7.11 9.17
C GLY A 60 -1.93 6.02 9.70
N ALA A 61 -1.21 5.28 8.84
CA ALA A 61 -0.14 4.38 9.28
C ALA A 61 1.03 5.16 9.88
N LYS A 62 1.71 4.57 10.86
CA LYS A 62 2.82 5.23 11.57
C LYS A 62 4.04 4.33 11.67
N ILE A 63 5.21 4.97 11.77
CA ILE A 63 6.46 4.37 12.21
C ILE A 63 7.10 5.30 13.24
N ASN A 64 7.51 4.77 14.39
CA ASN A 64 8.01 5.55 15.53
C ASN A 64 7.08 6.72 15.93
N GLY A 65 5.75 6.52 15.81
CA GLY A 65 4.72 7.52 16.13
C GLY A 65 4.53 8.62 15.07
N ARG A 66 5.34 8.63 13.99
CA ARG A 66 5.24 9.59 12.88
C ARG A 66 4.47 8.97 11.72
N ASN A 67 3.55 9.73 11.13
CA ASN A 67 2.73 9.25 10.01
C ASN A 67 3.58 8.97 8.75
N THR A 68 3.25 7.90 8.03
CA THR A 68 3.70 7.71 6.64
C THR A 68 3.23 8.89 5.78
N GLY A 69 3.99 9.18 4.72
CA GLY A 69 3.73 10.34 3.87
C GLY A 69 4.29 11.66 4.42
N THR A 70 5.19 11.60 5.44
CA THR A 70 5.84 12.78 6.02
C THR A 70 7.38 12.69 6.04
N PHE A 71 7.98 11.66 5.49
CA PHE A 71 9.42 11.44 5.51
C PHE A 71 10.12 11.85 4.20
N GLY A 72 9.41 11.72 3.07
CA GLY A 72 9.89 12.10 1.73
C GLY A 72 9.74 13.58 1.43
N ASP A 73 10.20 13.99 0.26
CA ASP A 73 10.02 15.35 -0.26
C ASP A 73 8.56 15.58 -0.68
N ILE A 74 7.91 14.54 -1.18
CA ILE A 74 6.50 14.50 -1.58
C ILE A 74 5.89 13.20 -1.13
N ALA A 75 4.61 13.23 -0.74
CA ALA A 75 3.80 12.03 -0.63
C ALA A 75 2.51 12.11 -1.44
N THR A 76 2.06 10.96 -1.93
CA THR A 76 0.82 10.83 -2.71
C THR A 76 -0.19 9.96 -1.97
N TYR A 77 -1.46 10.35 -2.03
CA TYR A 77 -2.57 9.62 -1.44
C TYR A 77 -3.64 9.34 -2.49
N SER A 78 -4.23 8.18 -2.43
CA SER A 78 -5.41 7.83 -3.22
C SER A 78 -6.64 7.86 -2.33
N PHE A 79 -7.70 8.51 -2.79
CA PHE A 79 -9.00 8.48 -2.16
C PHE A 79 -10.02 7.69 -2.99
N PHE A 80 -9.53 6.72 -3.81
CA PHE A 80 -10.42 5.77 -4.48
C PHE A 80 -11.40 5.14 -3.47
N PRO A 81 -12.66 4.86 -3.82
CA PRO A 81 -13.71 4.47 -2.86
C PRO A 81 -13.36 3.30 -1.93
N GLY A 82 -12.54 2.35 -2.37
CA GLY A 82 -12.08 1.21 -1.56
C GLY A 82 -10.94 1.52 -0.57
N LYS A 83 -10.38 2.74 -0.56
CA LYS A 83 -9.30 3.10 0.37
C LYS A 83 -9.80 3.31 1.80
N ASN A 84 -8.90 3.21 2.79
CA ASN A 84 -9.26 3.45 4.20
C ASN A 84 -9.93 4.81 4.40
N LEU A 85 -9.51 5.81 3.64
CA LEU A 85 -10.20 7.08 3.46
C LEU A 85 -10.59 7.21 1.98
N GLY A 86 -11.80 6.81 1.62
CA GLY A 86 -12.29 6.79 0.24
C GLY A 86 -13.36 7.86 -0.02
N ALA A 87 -13.25 8.56 -1.15
CA ALA A 87 -14.30 9.41 -1.71
C ALA A 87 -15.41 8.55 -2.36
N PHE A 88 -16.36 9.17 -3.05
CA PHE A 88 -17.41 8.47 -3.83
C PHE A 88 -17.03 8.29 -5.30
N GLY A 89 -15.78 8.54 -5.66
CA GLY A 89 -15.21 8.40 -7.00
C GLY A 89 -13.70 8.57 -6.93
N ASP A 90 -13.05 8.74 -8.09
CA ASP A 90 -11.61 8.96 -8.17
C ASP A 90 -11.23 10.29 -7.51
N ALA A 91 -10.29 10.23 -6.59
CA ALA A 91 -9.75 11.38 -5.90
C ALA A 91 -8.36 11.05 -5.34
N GLY A 92 -7.57 12.07 -5.04
CA GLY A 92 -6.25 11.92 -4.45
C GLY A 92 -5.73 13.24 -3.88
N ALA A 93 -4.61 13.16 -3.19
CA ALA A 93 -3.91 14.33 -2.68
C ALA A 93 -2.40 14.15 -2.78
N ILE A 94 -1.70 15.26 -2.76
CA ILE A 94 -0.26 15.35 -2.62
C ILE A 94 0.03 16.15 -1.36
N THR A 95 1.01 15.73 -0.57
CA THR A 95 1.52 16.49 0.57
C THR A 95 3.01 16.72 0.41
N THR A 96 3.48 17.91 0.83
CA THR A 96 4.90 18.29 0.88
C THR A 96 5.07 19.42 1.88
N ASP A 97 6.25 19.50 2.49
CA ASP A 97 6.68 20.62 3.34
C ASP A 97 7.44 21.71 2.54
N ASP A 98 7.62 21.51 1.22
CA ASP A 98 8.28 22.45 0.31
C ASP A 98 7.25 23.30 -0.44
N ASP A 99 7.29 24.62 -0.23
CA ASP A 99 6.36 25.59 -0.82
C ASP A 99 6.49 25.68 -2.36
N ASP A 100 7.69 25.52 -2.90
CA ASP A 100 7.94 25.52 -4.35
C ASP A 100 7.36 24.29 -5.01
N LEU A 101 7.57 23.11 -4.40
CA LEU A 101 6.95 21.85 -4.85
C LEU A 101 5.42 21.92 -4.72
N ALA A 102 4.89 22.46 -3.63
CA ALA A 102 3.45 22.63 -3.45
C ALA A 102 2.86 23.54 -4.55
N THR A 103 3.54 24.63 -4.86
CA THR A 103 3.15 25.56 -5.93
C THR A 103 3.20 24.91 -7.31
N LEU A 104 4.27 24.15 -7.60
CA LEU A 104 4.41 23.41 -8.86
C LEU A 104 3.31 22.36 -9.01
N CYS A 105 3.02 21.59 -7.96
CA CYS A 105 1.95 20.58 -7.98
C CYS A 105 0.59 21.22 -8.26
N ARG A 106 0.26 22.36 -7.63
CA ARG A 106 -0.99 23.10 -7.89
C ARG A 106 -1.08 23.56 -9.34
N LYS A 107 0.01 24.12 -9.91
CA LYS A 107 0.06 24.49 -11.32
C LYS A 107 -0.19 23.29 -12.23
N LEU A 108 0.54 22.21 -12.01
CA LEU A 108 0.42 20.98 -12.82
C LEU A 108 -1.00 20.40 -12.76
N ALA A 109 -1.64 20.42 -11.60
CA ALA A 109 -2.99 19.87 -11.41
C ALA A 109 -4.10 20.74 -12.05
N ASP A 110 -3.86 22.03 -12.29
CA ASP A 110 -4.84 22.96 -12.84
C ASP A 110 -4.39 23.58 -14.19
N GLY A 111 -4.00 22.73 -15.13
CA GLY A 111 -3.70 23.12 -16.51
C GLY A 111 -2.44 23.98 -16.65
N GLY A 112 -1.53 23.98 -15.67
CA GLY A 112 -0.28 24.75 -15.73
C GLY A 112 -0.40 26.20 -15.27
N ARG A 113 -1.45 26.57 -14.53
CA ARG A 113 -1.76 27.95 -14.14
C ARG A 113 -1.88 28.12 -12.64
N LEU A 114 -1.64 29.37 -12.16
CA LEU A 114 -2.01 29.86 -10.83
C LEU A 114 -3.11 30.92 -10.91
N SER A 115 -3.22 31.62 -12.03
CA SER A 115 -4.27 32.60 -12.33
C SER A 115 -5.28 32.05 -13.33
N LYS A 116 -6.45 32.71 -13.45
CA LYS A 116 -7.57 32.20 -14.24
C LYS A 116 -7.24 31.99 -15.75
N TYR A 117 -6.37 32.81 -16.32
CA TYR A 117 -6.17 32.87 -17.77
C TYR A 117 -4.71 32.70 -18.21
N GLU A 118 -3.75 32.70 -17.30
CA GLU A 118 -2.33 32.63 -17.60
C GLU A 118 -1.79 31.25 -17.29
N HIS A 119 -1.33 30.53 -18.32
CA HIS A 119 -0.75 29.19 -18.23
C HIS A 119 0.77 29.32 -18.36
N GLU A 120 1.49 29.08 -17.29
CA GLU A 120 2.95 29.25 -17.25
C GLU A 120 3.71 27.99 -17.67
N ILE A 121 3.10 26.81 -17.49
CA ILE A 121 3.67 25.51 -17.85
C ILE A 121 2.60 24.60 -18.44
N LEU A 122 3.00 23.48 -19.02
CA LEU A 122 2.05 22.42 -19.39
C LEU A 122 1.54 21.71 -18.14
N GLY A 123 0.24 21.47 -18.06
CA GLY A 123 -0.38 20.83 -16.94
C GLY A 123 -1.57 19.95 -17.32
N TRP A 124 -2.18 19.35 -16.34
CA TRP A 124 -3.33 18.46 -16.49
C TRP A 124 -4.58 19.04 -15.83
N ASN A 125 -5.73 18.46 -16.10
CA ASN A 125 -6.95 18.69 -15.33
C ASN A 125 -7.07 17.59 -14.26
N SER A 126 -6.45 17.81 -13.11
CA SER A 126 -6.39 16.86 -11.98
C SER A 126 -6.85 17.52 -10.67
N ARG A 127 -8.00 18.17 -10.73
CA ARG A 127 -8.60 18.86 -9.58
C ARG A 127 -9.47 17.89 -8.79
N LEU A 128 -9.62 18.16 -7.48
CA LEU A 128 -10.57 17.47 -6.62
C LEU A 128 -11.94 18.17 -6.69
N ASP A 129 -12.98 17.43 -7.03
CA ASP A 129 -14.34 17.94 -6.99
C ASP A 129 -14.77 18.27 -5.56
N THR A 130 -15.45 19.41 -5.38
CA THR A 130 -15.88 19.90 -4.06
C THR A 130 -16.76 18.91 -3.31
N ILE A 131 -17.60 18.13 -4.03
CA ILE A 131 -18.41 17.09 -3.42
C ILE A 131 -17.56 15.97 -2.82
N HIS A 132 -16.47 15.56 -3.50
CA HIS A 132 -15.53 14.58 -2.96
C HIS A 132 -14.77 15.13 -1.78
N ALA A 133 -14.37 16.41 -1.81
CA ALA A 133 -13.73 17.07 -0.68
C ALA A 133 -14.65 17.09 0.57
N ALA A 134 -15.94 17.38 0.41
CA ALA A 134 -16.90 17.38 1.51
C ALA A 134 -17.11 15.98 2.10
N VAL A 135 -17.15 14.94 1.25
CA VAL A 135 -17.22 13.53 1.70
C VAL A 135 -15.97 13.13 2.48
N LEU A 136 -14.80 13.51 1.99
CA LEU A 136 -13.53 13.20 2.64
C LEU A 136 -13.38 13.93 3.99
N ASP A 137 -13.79 15.19 4.06
CA ASP A 137 -13.78 15.98 5.31
C ASP A 137 -14.63 15.32 6.39
N ALA A 138 -15.86 14.90 6.04
CA ALA A 138 -16.74 14.20 6.95
C ALA A 138 -16.16 12.86 7.42
N LYS A 139 -15.55 12.07 6.52
CA LYS A 139 -14.97 10.74 6.81
C LYS A 139 -13.64 10.82 7.56
N LEU A 140 -12.85 11.86 7.34
CA LEU A 140 -11.53 12.02 7.95
C LEU A 140 -11.58 11.96 9.49
N THR A 141 -12.64 12.48 10.08
CA THR A 141 -12.85 12.45 11.53
C THR A 141 -13.01 11.04 12.10
N LEU A 142 -13.37 10.06 11.28
CA LEU A 142 -13.59 8.65 11.65
C LEU A 142 -12.40 7.75 11.28
N LEU A 143 -11.42 8.26 10.54
CA LEU A 143 -10.33 7.44 9.99
C LEU A 143 -9.55 6.67 11.07
N GLU A 144 -9.20 7.33 12.18
CA GLU A 144 -8.44 6.66 13.24
C GLU A 144 -9.26 5.54 13.90
N GLU A 145 -10.55 5.74 14.13
CA GLU A 145 -11.45 4.72 14.65
C GLU A 145 -11.51 3.51 13.69
N TRP A 146 -11.69 3.75 12.39
CA TRP A 146 -11.69 2.69 11.38
C TRP A 146 -10.36 1.92 11.29
N ASN A 147 -9.25 2.62 11.45
CA ASN A 147 -7.93 1.97 11.49
C ASN A 147 -7.74 1.14 12.77
N ILE A 148 -8.29 1.55 13.91
CA ILE A 148 -8.31 0.77 15.14
C ILE A 148 -9.12 -0.52 14.94
N GLU A 149 -10.31 -0.43 14.34
CA GLU A 149 -11.13 -1.60 14.04
C GLU A 149 -10.40 -2.58 13.08
N ARG A 150 -9.77 -2.10 12.01
CA ARG A 150 -8.95 -2.95 11.14
C ARG A 150 -7.80 -3.63 11.89
N ARG A 151 -7.12 -2.94 12.81
CA ARG A 151 -6.07 -3.54 13.66
C ARG A 151 -6.59 -4.64 14.58
N LYS A 152 -7.82 -4.51 15.12
CA LYS A 152 -8.46 -5.57 15.92
C LYS A 152 -8.71 -6.82 15.10
N ILE A 153 -9.31 -6.67 13.90
CA ILE A 153 -9.55 -7.77 12.97
C ILE A 153 -8.24 -8.44 12.56
N ALA A 154 -7.24 -7.63 12.19
CA ALA A 154 -5.91 -8.14 11.81
C ALA A 154 -5.25 -8.94 12.95
N LYS A 155 -5.45 -8.52 14.21
CA LYS A 155 -4.95 -9.27 15.36
C LYS A 155 -5.58 -10.66 15.47
N ILE A 156 -6.88 -10.80 15.22
CA ILE A 156 -7.54 -12.12 15.24
C ILE A 156 -6.97 -13.02 14.14
N TYR A 157 -6.76 -12.49 12.94
CA TYR A 157 -6.09 -13.21 11.86
C TYR A 157 -4.67 -13.61 12.23
N ASP A 158 -3.84 -12.67 12.73
CA ASP A 158 -2.46 -12.93 13.15
C ASP A 158 -2.42 -14.07 14.21
N ASP A 159 -3.21 -13.95 15.29
CA ASP A 159 -3.24 -14.91 16.40
C ASP A 159 -3.70 -16.31 15.94
N THR A 160 -4.56 -16.36 14.93
CA THR A 160 -5.17 -17.61 14.46
C THR A 160 -4.38 -18.29 13.34
N LEU A 161 -3.86 -17.51 12.38
CA LEU A 161 -3.24 -18.03 11.16
C LEU A 161 -1.74 -18.27 11.31
N SER A 162 -1.06 -17.61 12.26
CA SER A 162 0.37 -17.78 12.51
C SER A 162 0.78 -19.23 12.87
N ASN A 163 -0.18 -20.05 13.30
CA ASN A 163 0.05 -21.46 13.66
C ASN A 163 -0.24 -22.45 12.52
N ILE A 164 -0.55 -21.95 11.30
CA ILE A 164 -0.80 -22.78 10.14
C ILE A 164 0.46 -22.73 9.27
N GLU A 165 1.20 -23.84 9.20
CA GLU A 165 2.50 -23.93 8.53
C GLU A 165 2.42 -23.54 7.04
N GLN A 166 1.29 -23.81 6.39
CA GLN A 166 1.06 -23.54 4.97
C GLN A 166 0.65 -22.08 4.68
N VAL A 167 0.50 -21.25 5.71
CA VAL A 167 0.15 -19.83 5.59
C VAL A 167 1.33 -18.97 6.01
N THR A 168 1.81 -18.10 5.10
CA THR A 168 2.84 -17.14 5.43
C THR A 168 2.21 -15.76 5.62
N LEU A 169 2.52 -15.10 6.74
CA LEU A 169 2.12 -13.74 7.06
C LEU A 169 3.31 -12.78 6.90
N PRO A 170 3.08 -11.50 6.53
CA PRO A 170 4.16 -10.52 6.48
C PRO A 170 4.66 -10.18 7.89
N VAL A 171 5.98 -10.09 8.04
CA VAL A 171 6.60 -9.64 9.28
C VAL A 171 6.50 -8.12 9.37
N LYS A 172 5.87 -7.62 10.41
CA LYS A 172 5.76 -6.18 10.66
C LYS A 172 7.09 -5.60 11.12
N LEU A 173 7.47 -4.46 10.57
CA LEU A 173 8.61 -3.70 11.08
C LEU A 173 8.34 -3.26 12.54
N LYS A 174 9.40 -3.15 13.32
CA LYS A 174 9.27 -2.71 14.73
C LYS A 174 8.77 -1.27 14.80
N ASN A 175 8.03 -0.97 15.85
CA ASN A 175 7.47 0.36 16.13
C ASN A 175 6.59 0.91 14.99
N THR A 176 5.89 0.04 14.27
CA THR A 176 4.93 0.44 13.23
C THR A 176 3.49 0.22 13.69
N ASP A 177 2.62 1.13 13.28
CA ASP A 177 1.17 1.03 13.43
C ASP A 177 0.54 0.88 12.04
N PRO A 178 0.46 -0.33 11.47
CA PRO A 178 -0.15 -0.54 10.16
C PRO A 178 -1.66 -0.28 10.21
N VAL A 179 -2.23 0.05 9.03
CA VAL A 179 -3.66 0.34 8.89
C VAL A 179 -4.42 -0.74 8.13
N TYR A 180 -3.75 -1.80 7.71
CA TYR A 180 -4.35 -2.97 7.07
C TYR A 180 -5.40 -2.59 6.02
N HIS A 181 -4.98 -1.78 5.05
CA HIS A 181 -5.81 -1.54 3.88
C HIS A 181 -6.21 -2.87 3.23
N ILE A 182 -5.28 -3.79 3.19
CA ILE A 182 -5.43 -5.19 2.78
C ILE A 182 -4.82 -6.06 3.88
N TYR A 183 -5.40 -7.24 4.13
CA TYR A 183 -4.80 -8.28 4.95
C TYR A 183 -4.30 -9.41 4.02
N PRO A 184 -3.01 -9.37 3.63
CA PRO A 184 -2.45 -10.32 2.69
C PRO A 184 -1.91 -11.55 3.43
N ILE A 185 -2.06 -12.73 2.81
CA ILE A 185 -1.39 -13.97 3.17
C ILE A 185 -0.77 -14.61 1.95
N LEU A 186 0.28 -15.44 2.10
CA LEU A 186 0.74 -16.28 1.00
C LEU A 186 0.30 -17.72 1.25
N VAL A 187 -0.21 -18.34 0.19
CA VAL A 187 -0.67 -19.73 0.18
C VAL A 187 -0.26 -20.39 -1.12
N GLU A 188 0.38 -21.55 -1.05
CA GLU A 188 0.63 -22.38 -2.22
C GLU A 188 -0.70 -22.89 -2.81
N ASN A 189 -0.73 -23.15 -4.13
CA ASN A 189 -1.95 -23.52 -4.85
C ASN A 189 -3.12 -22.54 -4.67
N ARG A 190 -2.80 -21.25 -4.74
CA ARG A 190 -3.71 -20.11 -4.53
C ARG A 190 -5.08 -20.29 -5.20
N GLU A 191 -5.15 -20.77 -6.44
CA GLU A 191 -6.41 -20.93 -7.18
C GLU A 191 -7.35 -21.91 -6.48
N ASN A 192 -6.84 -23.06 -6.05
CA ASN A 192 -7.65 -24.06 -5.32
C ASN A 192 -8.12 -23.51 -3.97
N PHE A 193 -7.26 -22.79 -3.27
CA PHE A 193 -7.58 -22.15 -2.01
C PHE A 193 -8.68 -21.08 -2.15
N ILE A 194 -8.56 -20.20 -3.15
CA ILE A 194 -9.57 -19.17 -3.44
C ILE A 194 -10.91 -19.81 -3.81
N ASN A 195 -10.90 -20.83 -4.66
CA ASN A 195 -12.12 -21.53 -5.07
C ASN A 195 -12.82 -22.18 -3.86
N TYR A 196 -12.05 -22.85 -3.00
CA TYR A 196 -12.59 -23.44 -1.77
C TYR A 196 -13.23 -22.37 -0.87
N LEU A 197 -12.53 -21.25 -0.61
CA LEU A 197 -13.07 -20.16 0.22
C LEU A 197 -14.35 -19.56 -0.39
N LYS A 198 -14.38 -19.40 -1.70
CA LYS A 198 -15.56 -18.93 -2.43
C LYS A 198 -16.75 -19.86 -2.26
N ASP A 199 -16.54 -21.19 -2.36
CA ASP A 199 -17.58 -22.21 -2.17
C ASP A 199 -18.11 -22.19 -0.72
N GLU A 200 -17.25 -21.81 0.24
CA GLU A 200 -17.64 -21.59 1.65
C GLU A 200 -18.19 -20.17 1.91
N GLY A 201 -18.46 -19.38 0.87
CA GLY A 201 -19.04 -18.04 1.00
C GLY A 201 -18.08 -16.92 1.40
N VAL A 202 -16.78 -17.17 1.37
CA VAL A 202 -15.74 -16.18 1.71
C VAL A 202 -15.17 -15.56 0.43
N SER A 203 -15.37 -14.26 0.24
CA SER A 203 -14.79 -13.49 -0.86
C SER A 203 -13.35 -13.09 -0.55
N THR A 204 -12.44 -13.33 -1.49
CA THR A 204 -11.03 -12.94 -1.39
C THR A 204 -10.61 -12.07 -2.57
N GLY A 205 -9.50 -11.36 -2.43
CA GLY A 205 -8.88 -10.59 -3.52
C GLY A 205 -7.46 -11.07 -3.82
N ILE A 206 -6.84 -10.46 -4.84
CA ILE A 206 -5.42 -10.64 -5.18
C ILE A 206 -4.81 -9.25 -5.42
N HIS A 207 -3.78 -8.90 -4.65
CA HIS A 207 -3.11 -7.61 -4.76
C HIS A 207 -1.57 -7.76 -4.74
N TYR A 208 -0.92 -8.01 -5.91
CA TYR A 208 -1.49 -8.05 -7.26
C TYR A 208 -1.01 -9.30 -8.00
N PRO A 209 -1.71 -9.76 -9.05
CA PRO A 209 -1.40 -11.05 -9.67
C PRO A 209 -0.15 -11.04 -10.57
N ILE A 210 0.31 -9.87 -11.02
CA ILE A 210 1.45 -9.72 -11.92
C ILE A 210 2.43 -8.71 -11.31
N PRO A 211 3.69 -9.09 -11.05
CA PRO A 211 4.69 -8.16 -10.54
C PRO A 211 5.03 -7.08 -11.58
N LEU A 212 5.40 -5.88 -11.12
CA LEU A 212 5.56 -4.70 -11.98
C LEU A 212 6.53 -4.93 -13.16
N HIS A 213 7.66 -5.58 -12.91
CA HIS A 213 8.68 -5.82 -13.93
C HIS A 213 8.24 -6.78 -15.04
N LEU A 214 7.19 -7.60 -14.80
CA LEU A 214 6.58 -8.47 -15.81
C LEU A 214 5.37 -7.85 -16.49
N GLN A 215 4.98 -6.63 -16.13
CA GLN A 215 3.93 -5.91 -16.83
C GLN A 215 4.39 -5.54 -18.25
N LYS A 216 3.54 -5.74 -19.24
CA LYS A 216 3.83 -5.42 -20.65
C LYS A 216 4.28 -3.96 -20.83
N ALA A 217 3.73 -3.04 -20.04
CA ALA A 217 4.08 -1.63 -20.05
C ALA A 217 5.56 -1.36 -19.72
N PHE A 218 6.22 -2.26 -18.99
CA PHE A 218 7.62 -2.15 -18.58
C PHE A 218 8.56 -3.10 -19.33
N SER A 219 8.09 -3.79 -20.40
CA SER A 219 8.91 -4.73 -21.17
C SER A 219 10.16 -4.10 -21.77
N TYR A 220 10.15 -2.78 -22.00
CA TYR A 220 11.30 -2.03 -22.52
C TYR A 220 12.50 -1.98 -21.54
N LEU A 221 12.29 -2.27 -20.23
CA LEU A 221 13.36 -2.36 -19.24
C LEU A 221 14.15 -3.68 -19.33
N GLY A 222 13.66 -4.66 -20.09
CA GLY A 222 14.36 -5.92 -20.36
C GLY A 222 14.36 -6.92 -19.19
N HIS A 223 13.60 -6.67 -18.13
CA HIS A 223 13.44 -7.59 -17.01
C HIS A 223 12.63 -8.83 -17.40
N LYS A 224 12.92 -9.94 -16.74
CA LYS A 224 12.29 -11.24 -16.96
C LYS A 224 11.97 -11.93 -15.64
N GLU A 225 11.22 -13.02 -15.71
CA GLU A 225 10.95 -13.88 -14.57
C GLU A 225 12.27 -14.38 -13.94
N GLY A 226 12.33 -14.34 -12.61
CA GLY A 226 13.49 -14.66 -11.80
C GLY A 226 14.36 -13.44 -11.42
N ASP A 227 14.14 -12.25 -12.01
CA ASP A 227 14.93 -11.06 -11.67
C ASP A 227 14.56 -10.46 -10.30
N PHE A 228 13.31 -10.67 -9.84
CA PHE A 228 12.79 -10.19 -8.55
C PHE A 228 12.01 -11.29 -7.83
N PRO A 229 12.71 -12.34 -7.32
CA PRO A 229 12.09 -13.56 -6.85
C PRO A 229 11.14 -13.38 -5.66
N ASN A 230 11.37 -12.42 -4.77
CA ASN A 230 10.47 -12.18 -3.66
C ASN A 230 9.16 -11.54 -4.13
N SER A 231 9.23 -10.50 -4.96
CA SER A 231 8.06 -9.86 -5.57
C SER A 231 7.24 -10.85 -6.40
N GLU A 232 7.91 -11.72 -7.16
CA GLU A 232 7.28 -12.77 -7.95
C GLU A 232 6.57 -13.79 -7.05
N LYS A 233 7.26 -14.29 -6.02
CA LYS A 233 6.67 -15.22 -5.04
C LYS A 233 5.43 -14.63 -4.39
N ILE A 234 5.47 -13.36 -3.99
CA ILE A 234 4.33 -12.66 -3.39
C ILE A 234 3.19 -12.58 -4.41
N CYS A 235 3.44 -12.05 -5.61
CA CYS A 235 2.41 -11.91 -6.64
C CYS A 235 1.75 -13.22 -7.06
N PHE A 236 2.48 -14.34 -7.03
CA PHE A 236 1.95 -15.64 -7.45
C PHE A 236 1.19 -16.37 -6.33
N ASN A 237 1.43 -16.04 -5.06
CA ASN A 237 0.86 -16.75 -3.91
C ASN A 237 -0.02 -15.89 -3.01
N GLU A 238 -0.07 -14.57 -3.21
CA GLU A 238 -0.83 -13.66 -2.35
C GLU A 238 -2.33 -13.89 -2.50
N VAL A 239 -3.00 -13.94 -1.35
CA VAL A 239 -4.46 -13.90 -1.20
C VAL A 239 -4.82 -12.86 -0.17
N SER A 240 -5.67 -11.92 -0.55
CA SER A 240 -6.17 -10.88 0.35
C SER A 240 -7.45 -11.36 1.04
N LEU A 241 -7.40 -11.48 2.36
CA LEU A 241 -8.56 -11.83 3.19
C LEU A 241 -9.49 -10.63 3.40
N PRO A 242 -10.79 -10.87 3.65
CA PRO A 242 -11.74 -9.81 3.96
C PRO A 242 -11.30 -9.01 5.19
N ILE A 243 -11.22 -7.69 5.06
CA ILE A 243 -10.94 -6.78 6.17
C ILE A 243 -11.60 -5.42 5.91
N PHE A 244 -12.47 -4.98 6.82
CA PHE A 244 -13.12 -3.67 6.79
C PHE A 244 -13.51 -3.25 8.22
N PRO A 245 -13.67 -1.93 8.48
CA PRO A 245 -14.10 -1.48 9.81
C PRO A 245 -15.44 -2.09 10.20
N TYR A 246 -15.58 -2.45 11.47
CA TYR A 246 -16.80 -3.05 12.04
C TYR A 246 -17.19 -4.41 11.44
N MET A 247 -16.25 -5.14 10.85
CA MET A 247 -16.44 -6.55 10.53
C MET A 247 -16.66 -7.32 11.86
N GLU A 248 -17.73 -8.10 11.94
CA GLU A 248 -18.04 -8.85 13.16
C GLU A 248 -16.96 -9.90 13.46
N GLU A 249 -16.58 -10.05 14.71
CA GLU A 249 -15.53 -11.02 15.11
C GLU A 249 -15.91 -12.45 14.71
N ASP A 250 -17.17 -12.81 14.79
CA ASP A 250 -17.67 -14.14 14.39
C ASP A 250 -17.41 -14.42 12.91
N ASP A 251 -17.53 -13.40 12.03
CA ASP A 251 -17.21 -13.54 10.62
C ASP A 251 -15.70 -13.74 10.41
N VAL A 252 -14.86 -13.04 11.18
CA VAL A 252 -13.40 -13.22 11.14
C VAL A 252 -13.00 -14.62 11.58
N TYR A 253 -13.58 -15.12 12.69
CA TYR A 253 -13.36 -16.48 13.15
C TYR A 253 -13.87 -17.53 12.15
N TYR A 254 -15.00 -17.28 11.50
CA TYR A 254 -15.50 -18.13 10.43
C TYR A 254 -14.49 -18.25 9.29
N VAL A 255 -13.95 -17.13 8.78
CA VAL A 255 -12.89 -17.15 7.76
C VAL A 255 -11.69 -17.98 8.24
N CYS A 256 -11.23 -17.74 9.45
CA CYS A 256 -10.11 -18.48 10.05
C CYS A 256 -10.39 -19.99 10.13
N GLU A 257 -11.61 -20.37 10.51
CA GLU A 257 -12.01 -21.78 10.60
C GLU A 257 -11.99 -22.44 9.22
N LYS A 258 -12.52 -21.77 8.20
CA LYS A 258 -12.50 -22.30 6.83
C LYS A 258 -11.08 -22.48 6.31
N ILE A 259 -10.18 -21.56 6.59
CA ILE A 259 -8.76 -21.71 6.26
C ILE A 259 -8.16 -22.93 6.96
N LYS A 260 -8.39 -23.09 8.27
CA LYS A 260 -7.94 -24.28 9.01
C LYS A 260 -8.50 -25.59 8.46
N GLN A 261 -9.77 -25.60 8.06
CA GLN A 261 -10.42 -26.78 7.48
C GLN A 261 -9.81 -27.16 6.13
N TYR A 262 -9.48 -26.17 5.29
CA TYR A 262 -8.79 -26.41 4.01
C TYR A 262 -7.50 -27.19 4.21
N PHE A 263 -6.61 -26.70 5.09
CA PHE A 263 -5.31 -27.33 5.33
C PHE A 263 -5.34 -28.61 6.18
N LYS A 264 -6.46 -28.94 6.82
CA LYS A 264 -6.64 -30.26 7.46
C LYS A 264 -7.12 -31.33 6.48
N LYS A 265 -7.69 -30.95 5.35
CA LYS A 265 -8.20 -31.87 4.34
C LYS A 265 -7.17 -32.17 3.23
N THR A 266 -6.17 -31.31 3.10
CA THR A 266 -5.03 -31.45 2.16
C THR A 266 -3.81 -31.98 2.91
#